data_b96d9a8474bbb9a12ff560ae5e042c02
#
_entry.id   b96d9a8474bbb9a12ff560ae5e042c02
#
_cell.length_a   1.000
_cell.length_b   1.000
_cell.length_c   1.000
_cell.angle_alpha   90.00
_cell.angle_beta   90.00
_cell.angle_gamma   90.00
#
_symmetry.space_group_name_H-M   'P 1'
#
loop_
_entity.id
_entity.type
_entity.pdbx_description
1 polymer ?
#
loop_
_entity_poly.entity_id
_entity_poly.type
_entity_poly.pdbx_seq_one_letter_code
_entity_poly.pdbx_strand_id
1 'polypeptide(L)'
;MAAASLCLFGCSPSTPPGADANAGANPPGTAAASAGASLSTNLLSTASGLKYEVLKHGPGTVSPKATDSVKVHYVGTLLDGTVFDSSIARGQPISFPLNQVIPGWTEGLQLMKVGDKFRFVIPANLAYGANSPSPAIPPNSTLVFEVELLGIE
;
A
#
# COMPACT_ATOMS: atom_id res chain seq x y z
N MET A 1 65.30 -3.08 46.04
CA MET A 1 64.18 -2.66 46.54
C MET A 1 63.29 -2.36 45.50
N ALA A 2 62.25 -2.68 45.39
CA ALA A 2 61.24 -2.53 44.97
C ALA A 2 60.63 -2.51 43.85
N ALA A 3 59.92 -2.84 43.49
CA ALA A 3 58.81 -3.43 43.23
C ALA A 3 57.91 -2.72 42.32
N ALA A 4 57.67 -3.21 41.39
CA ALA A 4 56.86 -2.71 40.48
C ALA A 4 55.67 -3.33 40.29
N SER A 5 54.74 -2.88 40.18
CA SER A 5 53.64 -3.55 39.85
C SER A 5 52.94 -3.05 38.78
N LEU A 6 52.66 -3.70 38.04
CA LEU A 6 52.02 -3.50 37.00
C LEU A 6 50.77 -3.91 36.87
N CYS A 7 49.92 -3.35 36.58
CA CYS A 7 48.74 -3.85 36.25
C CYS A 7 48.22 -3.45 35.07
N LEU A 8 48.02 -4.26 34.41
CA LEU A 8 47.48 -4.14 33.34
C LEU A 8 46.20 -4.35 33.19
N PHE A 9 45.50 -3.82 32.81
CA PHE A 9 44.32 -4.17 32.41
C PHE A 9 43.81 -3.81 31.28
N GLY A 10 43.76 -4.34 30.53
CA GLY A 10 43.20 -4.26 29.40
C GLY A 10 41.99 -4.81 29.27
N CYS A 11 41.09 -4.30 29.47
CA CYS A 11 39.98 -4.91 29.29
C CYS A 11 39.29 -4.29 28.26
N SER A 12 39.23 -4.76 27.29
CA SER A 12 38.51 -4.32 26.31
C SER A 12 37.29 -4.80 26.29
N PRO A 13 36.36 -4.23 26.30
CA PRO A 13 35.11 -4.72 26.19
C PRO A 13 34.76 -4.78 24.86
N SER A 14 34.55 -5.75 24.51
CA SER A 14 34.12 -5.94 23.31
C SER A 14 32.84 -5.53 23.18
N THR A 15 32.54 -4.78 22.51
CA THR A 15 31.33 -4.50 22.20
C THR A 15 30.75 -5.43 21.40
N PRO A 16 29.74 -5.85 21.55
CA PRO A 16 29.10 -6.74 20.74
C PRO A 16 28.54 -6.00 19.66
N PRO A 17 28.49 -6.44 18.70
CA PRO A 17 27.92 -5.93 17.65
C PRO A 17 26.61 -5.94 17.82
N GLY A 18 26.06 -5.25 17.92
CA GLY A 18 24.89 -5.31 18.13
C GLY A 18 24.04 -5.59 17.32
N ALA A 19 24.13 -5.84 16.89
CA ALA A 19 23.41 -6.32 16.11
C ALA A 19 22.18 -6.13 16.09
N ASP A 20 21.81 -6.27 16.02
CA ASP A 20 20.65 -6.35 16.08
C ASP A 20 19.81 -5.55 15.88
N ALA A 21 20.15 -5.04 15.83
CA ALA A 21 19.50 -4.31 15.60
C ALA A 21 18.37 -4.39 15.14
N ASN A 22 18.11 -4.66 14.44
CA ASN A 22 17.07 -4.76 13.88
C ASN A 22 16.08 -5.17 14.42
N ALA A 23 16.19 -5.58 15.05
CA ALA A 23 15.32 -6.06 15.61
C ALA A 23 14.16 -5.56 15.40
N GLY A 24 13.70 -5.64 14.76
CA GLY A 24 12.53 -5.49 14.58
C GLY A 24 11.84 -4.67 14.88
N ALA A 25 12.01 -4.26 15.25
CA ALA A 25 11.40 -3.46 15.62
C ALA A 25 10.28 -3.01 15.16
N ASN A 26 9.64 -3.34 14.61
CA ASN A 26 8.61 -3.01 14.18
C ASN A 26 7.67 -2.78 15.10
N PRO A 27 7.33 -1.84 15.46
CA PRO A 27 6.36 -1.64 16.33
C PRO A 27 5.16 -1.88 15.78
N PRO A 28 4.41 -2.47 16.36
CA PRO A 28 3.29 -2.82 15.90
C PRO A 28 2.45 -1.72 15.87
N GLY A 29 2.10 -1.50 15.05
CA GLY A 29 1.16 -0.86 14.89
C GLY A 29 0.54 0.13 15.25
N THR A 30 0.82 0.83 15.58
CA THR A 30 0.06 1.71 15.92
C THR A 30 -0.26 2.51 14.92
N ALA A 31 0.00 2.48 14.10
CA ALA A 31 -0.20 3.13 13.18
C ALA A 31 -1.15 3.63 12.69
N ALA A 32 -1.66 3.52 12.77
CA ALA A 32 -2.63 3.82 12.36
C ALA A 32 -2.72 4.77 11.51
N ALA A 33 -3.17 5.12 11.26
CA ALA A 33 -3.54 5.99 10.54
C ALA A 33 -2.84 6.57 9.61
N SER A 34 -1.99 6.65 9.68
CA SER A 34 -1.43 7.23 8.82
C SER A 34 -1.39 6.77 7.68
N ALA A 35 -1.59 7.32 6.92
CA ALA A 35 -1.59 6.84 5.78
C ALA A 35 -0.39 6.47 5.31
N GLY A 36 0.45 6.44 5.68
CA GLY A 36 1.57 6.03 5.11
C GLY A 36 1.50 4.83 4.47
N ALA A 37 1.91 4.72 3.43
CA ALA A 37 1.81 3.55 2.76
C ALA A 37 2.77 2.59 3.29
N SER A 38 2.51 1.97 4.29
CA SER A 38 3.29 0.87 4.67
C SER A 38 2.97 -0.21 3.75
N LEU A 39 3.81 -0.57 2.94
CA LEU A 39 3.59 -1.72 2.08
C LEU A 39 3.70 -2.93 2.96
N SER A 40 2.60 -3.54 3.19
CA SER A 40 2.62 -4.77 3.95
C SER A 40 3.32 -5.85 3.17
N THR A 41 3.80 -6.82 3.87
CA THR A 41 4.52 -7.90 3.23
C THR A 41 3.59 -8.91 2.58
N ASN A 42 2.30 -8.70 2.69
CA ASN A 42 1.37 -9.66 2.10
C ASN A 42 0.83 -9.23 0.75
N LEU A 43 1.63 -8.51 0.00
CA LEU A 43 1.18 -8.09 -1.32
C LEU A 43 1.19 -9.27 -2.28
N LEU A 44 0.07 -9.52 -2.86
CA LEU A 44 -0.06 -10.47 -3.94
C LEU A 44 0.15 -9.73 -5.26
N SER A 45 0.58 -10.41 -6.27
CA SER A 45 0.76 -9.78 -7.57
C SER A 45 0.13 -10.62 -8.65
N THR A 46 -0.41 -9.94 -9.63
CA THR A 46 -1.01 -10.59 -10.79
C THR A 46 0.03 -10.68 -11.91
N ALA A 47 -0.33 -11.42 -12.95
CA ALA A 47 0.57 -11.57 -14.09
C ALA A 47 0.82 -10.26 -14.82
N SER A 48 -0.06 -9.31 -14.70
CA SER A 48 0.10 -8.00 -15.35
C SER A 48 1.05 -7.08 -14.59
N GLY A 49 1.41 -7.44 -13.39
CA GLY A 49 2.27 -6.59 -12.56
C GLY A 49 1.49 -5.77 -11.54
N LEU A 50 0.19 -5.89 -11.52
CA LEU A 50 -0.61 -5.25 -10.50
C LEU A 50 -0.35 -5.94 -9.16
N LYS A 51 -0.13 -5.16 -8.12
CA LYS A 51 0.03 -5.71 -6.78
C LYS A 51 -1.17 -5.30 -5.95
N TYR A 52 -1.60 -6.20 -5.09
CA TYR A 52 -2.74 -5.91 -4.24
C TYR A 52 -2.62 -6.60 -2.88
N GLU A 53 -3.30 -6.04 -1.92
CA GLU A 53 -3.38 -6.59 -0.58
C GLU A 53 -4.84 -6.56 -0.16
N VAL A 54 -5.28 -7.64 0.45
CA VAL A 54 -6.65 -7.72 0.93
C VAL A 54 -6.69 -7.16 2.34
N LEU A 55 -7.33 -6.04 2.53
CA LEU A 55 -7.46 -5.40 3.83
C LEU A 55 -8.67 -5.92 4.60
N LYS A 56 -9.72 -6.26 3.88
CA LYS A 56 -10.94 -6.74 4.50
C LYS A 56 -11.74 -7.55 3.50
N HIS A 57 -12.32 -8.62 3.95
CA HIS A 57 -13.27 -9.38 3.16
C HIS A 57 -14.68 -8.99 3.55
N GLY A 58 -15.49 -8.70 2.57
CA GLY A 58 -16.89 -8.39 2.79
C GLY A 58 -17.76 -9.64 2.72
N PRO A 59 -19.03 -9.48 2.99
CA PRO A 59 -19.97 -10.60 2.94
C PRO A 59 -20.43 -10.95 1.54
N GLY A 60 -20.05 -10.18 0.56
CA GLY A 60 -20.53 -10.41 -0.79
C GLY A 60 -19.91 -11.63 -1.43
N THR A 61 -20.62 -12.18 -2.36
CA THR A 61 -20.12 -13.32 -3.11
C THR A 61 -19.97 -13.02 -4.60
N VAL A 62 -20.37 -11.84 -5.01
CA VAL A 62 -20.38 -11.46 -6.41
C VAL A 62 -19.25 -10.52 -6.70
N SER A 63 -18.50 -10.81 -7.74
CA SER A 63 -17.44 -9.92 -8.24
C SER A 63 -17.93 -9.21 -9.49
N PRO A 64 -17.53 -7.97 -9.71
CA PRO A 64 -17.96 -7.24 -10.90
C PRO A 64 -17.26 -7.78 -12.15
N LYS A 65 -17.91 -7.59 -13.27
CA LYS A 65 -17.33 -7.94 -14.56
C LYS A 65 -16.75 -6.68 -15.19
N ALA A 66 -15.94 -6.89 -16.20
CA ALA A 66 -15.29 -5.75 -16.87
C ALA A 66 -16.28 -4.78 -17.51
N THR A 67 -17.55 -5.20 -17.70
CA THR A 67 -18.57 -4.34 -18.30
C THR A 67 -19.50 -3.71 -17.28
N ASP A 68 -19.33 -4.06 -16.01
CA ASP A 68 -20.23 -3.57 -14.98
C ASP A 68 -19.76 -2.22 -14.46
N SER A 69 -20.69 -1.50 -13.88
CA SER A 69 -20.35 -0.30 -13.13
C SER A 69 -20.24 -0.68 -11.67
N VAL A 70 -19.29 -0.09 -10.98
CA VAL A 70 -19.06 -0.36 -9.58
C VAL A 70 -19.18 0.89 -8.77
N LYS A 71 -19.73 0.76 -7.58
CA LYS A 71 -19.83 1.85 -6.65
C LYS A 71 -18.82 1.62 -5.56
N VAL A 72 -17.90 2.54 -5.42
CA VAL A 72 -16.75 2.37 -4.54
C VAL A 72 -16.46 3.61 -3.71
N HIS A 73 -15.83 3.39 -2.57
CA HIS A 73 -15.09 4.42 -1.89
C HIS A 73 -13.61 4.14 -2.14
N TYR A 74 -12.85 5.17 -2.37
CA TYR A 74 -11.43 5.00 -2.60
C TYR A 74 -10.61 6.16 -2.05
N VAL A 75 -9.34 5.88 -1.80
CA VAL A 75 -8.34 6.88 -1.47
C VAL A 75 -7.13 6.59 -2.34
N GLY A 76 -6.73 7.55 -3.14
CA GLY A 76 -5.54 7.42 -3.97
C GLY A 76 -4.38 8.18 -3.35
N THR A 77 -3.26 7.50 -3.22
CA THR A 77 -2.03 8.09 -2.71
C THR A 77 -0.87 7.76 -3.61
N LEU A 78 0.17 8.55 -3.52
CA LEU A 78 1.45 8.24 -4.14
C LEU A 78 2.24 7.31 -3.22
N LEU A 79 3.36 6.81 -3.70
CA LEU A 79 4.21 5.97 -2.86
C LEU A 79 4.76 6.68 -1.63
N ASP A 80 4.84 7.99 -1.69
CA ASP A 80 5.33 8.77 -0.55
C ASP A 80 4.21 9.05 0.46
N GLY A 81 3.01 8.58 0.21
CA GLY A 81 1.89 8.78 1.11
C GLY A 81 1.05 10.00 0.82
N THR A 82 1.40 10.78 -0.18
CA THR A 82 0.64 11.98 -0.51
C THR A 82 -0.71 11.59 -1.12
N VAL A 83 -1.80 12.05 -0.53
CA VAL A 83 -3.13 11.79 -1.05
C VAL A 83 -3.39 12.75 -2.20
N PHE A 84 -3.64 12.23 -3.37
CA PHE A 84 -3.96 13.06 -4.52
C PHE A 84 -5.46 13.07 -4.83
N ASP A 85 -6.19 12.08 -4.34
CA ASP A 85 -7.64 12.04 -4.55
C ASP A 85 -8.28 11.10 -3.51
N SER A 86 -9.51 11.42 -3.09
CA SER A 86 -10.20 10.62 -2.11
C SER A 86 -11.71 10.85 -2.20
N SER A 87 -12.46 9.80 -2.43
CA SER A 87 -13.91 9.87 -2.37
C SER A 87 -14.39 9.94 -0.92
N ILE A 88 -13.62 9.40 0.00
CA ILE A 88 -13.98 9.45 1.41
C ILE A 88 -13.91 10.88 1.91
N ALA A 89 -12.92 11.64 1.49
CA ALA A 89 -12.81 13.05 1.88
C ALA A 89 -13.97 13.87 1.32
N ARG A 90 -14.53 13.45 0.19
CA ARG A 90 -15.69 14.12 -0.38
C ARG A 90 -16.99 13.66 0.25
N GLY A 91 -16.95 12.60 1.05
CA GLY A 91 -18.13 12.09 1.73
C GLY A 91 -19.10 11.35 0.84
N GLN A 92 -18.73 11.04 -0.37
CA GLN A 92 -19.64 10.40 -1.31
C GLN A 92 -18.94 9.30 -2.10
N PRO A 93 -19.55 8.13 -2.21
CA PRO A 93 -19.04 7.10 -3.08
C PRO A 93 -19.19 7.51 -4.54
N ILE A 94 -18.41 6.91 -5.37
CA ILE A 94 -18.45 7.20 -6.80
C ILE A 94 -18.68 5.91 -7.56
N SER A 95 -19.47 6.01 -8.62
CA SER A 95 -19.69 4.89 -9.51
C SER A 95 -18.85 5.06 -10.75
N PHE A 96 -18.19 4.00 -11.14
CA PHE A 96 -17.38 3.97 -12.36
C PHE A 96 -17.68 2.73 -13.18
N PRO A 97 -17.82 2.87 -14.49
CA PRO A 97 -17.85 1.71 -15.35
C PRO A 97 -16.43 1.14 -15.48
N LEU A 98 -16.30 -0.16 -15.30
CA LEU A 98 -14.98 -0.77 -15.29
C LEU A 98 -14.28 -0.74 -16.64
N ASN A 99 -15.02 -0.49 -17.70
CA ASN A 99 -14.42 -0.39 -19.02
C ASN A 99 -13.87 1.01 -19.33
N GLN A 100 -14.00 1.94 -18.40
CA GLN A 100 -13.54 3.30 -18.60
C GLN A 100 -12.56 3.76 -17.53
N VAL A 101 -12.07 2.86 -16.72
CA VAL A 101 -11.10 3.17 -15.70
C VAL A 101 -9.72 2.64 -16.13
N ILE A 102 -8.69 2.98 -15.38
CA ILE A 102 -7.35 2.51 -15.69
C ILE A 102 -7.28 0.98 -15.64
N PRO A 103 -6.42 0.37 -16.43
CA PRO A 103 -6.33 -1.10 -16.47
C PRO A 103 -6.12 -1.75 -15.12
N GLY A 104 -5.35 -1.12 -14.25
CA GLY A 104 -5.15 -1.66 -12.91
C GLY A 104 -6.43 -1.76 -12.12
N TRP A 105 -7.36 -0.83 -12.28
CA TRP A 105 -8.65 -0.89 -11.62
C TRP A 105 -9.56 -1.93 -12.26
N THR A 106 -9.58 -2.00 -13.60
CA THR A 106 -10.39 -2.99 -14.29
C THR A 106 -10.02 -4.39 -13.83
N GLU A 107 -8.73 -4.67 -13.69
CA GLU A 107 -8.30 -5.97 -13.24
C GLU A 107 -8.51 -6.16 -11.75
N GLY A 108 -8.10 -5.20 -10.96
CA GLY A 108 -8.16 -5.32 -9.51
C GLY A 108 -9.57 -5.46 -8.97
N LEU A 109 -10.52 -4.70 -9.51
CA LEU A 109 -11.88 -4.75 -9.00
C LEU A 109 -12.58 -6.06 -9.34
N GLN A 110 -12.18 -6.74 -10.41
CA GLN A 110 -12.73 -8.06 -10.70
C GLN A 110 -12.27 -9.13 -9.70
N LEU A 111 -11.23 -8.85 -8.94
CA LEU A 111 -10.77 -9.75 -7.88
C LEU A 111 -11.52 -9.50 -6.57
N MET A 112 -12.22 -8.39 -6.45
CA MET A 112 -12.94 -8.02 -5.25
C MET A 112 -14.37 -8.53 -5.29
N LYS A 113 -14.97 -8.64 -4.13
CA LYS A 113 -16.40 -8.91 -3.99
C LYS A 113 -17.05 -7.75 -3.28
N VAL A 114 -18.35 -7.67 -3.35
CA VAL A 114 -19.09 -6.60 -2.71
C VAL A 114 -18.78 -6.60 -1.21
N GLY A 115 -18.35 -5.48 -0.68
CA GLY A 115 -17.97 -5.32 0.71
C GLY A 115 -16.49 -5.52 0.98
N ASP A 116 -15.73 -5.97 -0.01
CA ASP A 116 -14.29 -6.12 0.18
C ASP A 116 -13.59 -4.76 0.18
N LYS A 117 -12.48 -4.70 0.89
CA LYS A 117 -11.59 -3.56 0.84
C LYS A 117 -10.20 -4.06 0.51
N PHE A 118 -9.66 -3.56 -0.57
CA PHE A 118 -8.33 -3.95 -1.02
C PHE A 118 -7.46 -2.71 -1.15
N ARG A 119 -6.17 -2.93 -1.06
CA ARG A 119 -5.18 -1.92 -1.40
C ARG A 119 -4.48 -2.36 -2.66
N PHE A 120 -4.46 -1.51 -3.65
CA PHE A 120 -3.79 -1.80 -4.92
C PHE A 120 -2.55 -0.94 -5.04
N VAL A 121 -1.46 -1.53 -5.49
CA VAL A 121 -0.26 -0.80 -5.87
C VAL A 121 -0.14 -0.96 -7.37
N ILE A 122 -0.44 0.09 -8.09
CA ILE A 122 -0.60 0.06 -9.53
C ILE A 122 0.61 0.72 -10.17
N PRO A 123 1.39 -0.05 -10.90
CA PRO A 123 2.54 0.55 -11.58
C PRO A 123 2.08 1.50 -12.68
N ALA A 124 2.93 2.39 -13.07
CA ALA A 124 2.56 3.44 -14.02
C ALA A 124 1.97 2.90 -15.32
N ASN A 125 2.45 1.78 -15.80
CA ASN A 125 1.95 1.22 -17.04
C ASN A 125 0.51 0.69 -16.95
N LEU A 126 0.03 0.43 -15.76
CA LEU A 126 -1.37 0.04 -15.54
C LEU A 126 -2.19 1.19 -14.95
N ALA A 127 -1.59 2.35 -14.79
CA ALA A 127 -2.23 3.56 -14.32
C ALA A 127 -2.22 4.59 -15.44
N TYR A 128 -1.62 5.72 -15.21
CA TYR A 128 -1.65 6.81 -16.19
C TYR A 128 -0.38 6.89 -17.06
N GLY A 129 0.64 6.11 -16.75
CA GLY A 129 1.88 6.13 -17.51
C GLY A 129 2.52 7.50 -17.50
N ALA A 130 2.95 7.94 -18.66
CA ALA A 130 3.57 9.25 -18.81
C ALA A 130 2.54 10.37 -18.87
N ASN A 131 1.26 10.02 -18.99
CA ASN A 131 0.23 11.03 -19.14
C ASN A 131 -0.49 11.25 -17.83
N SER A 132 -0.01 12.20 -17.08
CA SER A 132 -0.60 12.45 -15.77
C SER A 132 -1.89 13.24 -15.93
N PRO A 133 -2.97 12.81 -15.28
CA PRO A 133 -4.23 13.54 -15.36
C PRO A 133 -4.27 14.76 -14.45
N SER A 134 -3.31 14.92 -13.60
CA SER A 134 -3.30 15.98 -12.62
C SER A 134 -1.89 16.35 -12.23
N PRO A 135 -1.63 17.61 -11.98
CA PRO A 135 -0.30 18.02 -11.53
C PRO A 135 0.08 17.39 -10.18
N ALA A 136 -0.89 16.87 -9.46
CA ALA A 136 -0.61 16.21 -8.21
C ALA A 136 -0.01 14.82 -8.39
N ILE A 137 -0.08 14.28 -9.60
CA ILE A 137 0.44 12.95 -9.90
C ILE A 137 1.59 13.11 -10.88
N PRO A 138 2.82 12.83 -10.47
CA PRO A 138 3.94 12.92 -11.40
C PRO A 138 3.82 11.88 -12.52
N PRO A 139 4.35 12.14 -13.69
CA PRO A 139 4.32 11.14 -14.75
C PRO A 139 5.13 9.91 -14.36
N ASN A 140 4.73 8.79 -14.88
CA ASN A 140 5.36 7.50 -14.60
C ASN A 140 5.38 7.14 -13.12
N SER A 141 4.35 7.53 -12.39
CA SER A 141 4.27 7.24 -10.96
C SER A 141 3.51 5.95 -10.69
N THR A 142 3.99 5.21 -9.73
CA THR A 142 3.21 4.11 -9.18
C THR A 142 2.21 4.68 -8.19
N LEU A 143 0.99 4.26 -8.30
CA LEU A 143 -0.10 4.76 -7.46
C LEU A 143 -0.56 3.71 -6.48
N VAL A 144 -0.97 4.15 -5.32
CA VAL A 144 -1.53 3.28 -4.30
C VAL A 144 -2.98 3.68 -4.09
N PHE A 145 -3.88 2.74 -4.27
CA PHE A 145 -5.29 2.99 -4.06
C PHE A 145 -5.83 2.04 -3.01
N GLU A 146 -6.50 2.58 -2.01
CA GLU A 146 -7.33 1.77 -1.15
C GLU A 146 -8.76 1.89 -1.67
N VAL A 147 -9.36 0.79 -1.99
CA VAL A 147 -10.67 0.75 -2.61
C VAL A 147 -11.58 -0.17 -1.82
N GLU A 148 -12.76 0.32 -1.51
CA GLU A 148 -13.80 -0.48 -0.88
C GLU A 148 -14.97 -0.59 -1.84
N LEU A 149 -15.32 -1.80 -2.22
CA LEU A 149 -16.39 -2.03 -3.18
C LEU A 149 -17.72 -2.09 -2.46
N LEU A 150 -18.55 -1.10 -2.69
CA LEU A 150 -19.84 -0.98 -2.01
C LEU A 150 -20.95 -1.72 -2.76
N GLY A 151 -20.85 -1.78 -4.06
CA GLY A 151 -21.88 -2.42 -4.87
C GLY A 151 -21.52 -2.49 -6.34
N ILE A 152 -22.31 -3.21 -7.07
CA ILE A 152 -22.20 -3.36 -8.53
C ILE A 152 -23.52 -2.84 -9.09
N GLU A 153 -23.43 -1.97 -10.10
CA GLU A 153 -24.60 -1.34 -10.71
C GLU A 153 -24.76 -1.76 -12.18
#